data_e8d3e6075afabf9ebc2348cd9191d745
#
_entry.id   e8d3e6075afabf9ebc2348cd9191d745
#
_cell.length_a   1.000
_cell.length_b   1.000
_cell.length_c   1.000
_cell.angle_alpha   90.00
_cell.angle_beta   90.00
_cell.angle_gamma   90.00
#
_symmetry.space_group_name_H-M   'P 1'
#
loop_
_entity.id
_entity.type
_entity.pdbx_description
1 polymer ?
#
loop_
_entity_poly.entity_id
_entity_poly.type
_entity_poly.pdbx_seq_one_letter_code
_entity_poly.pdbx_strand_id
1 'polypeptide(L)'
;MFGHQDALTLDDIPRIVAAEQAKEQRPNAYKHARHELFRTSITEPKLLNGHQRTFSNGNGLDAPAPGEPSPQRLDVGKKYFSELSALEYFIVRHVAVLAMQPLLEGHFTLEELLNLIEARKPTFWNKMGKAFKNDGKKGGKKKGVFGVPLEVIIDRDGADSTDGIGPGALRIPAIIDDAVTTMRKMDLSVEGVFRKNGNIKRLNETMAAIDKDGCDAVDFSKENVVQIAALLKKYLRELPDPVLTFKLHRLWIAAQKIGDEDKRRRVLHLTCCLLPKAHRDCLEILCAFFNFVASFHEVDEESGSKMDTHNLATVIAPNILFTNAKTPVDDNFLAIEVVHTLIEYNDQMCEVGLSKFSSPKLITNVF
;
A
#
# COMPACT_ATOMS: atom_id res chain seq x y z
N MET A 1 7.67 10.00 42.99
CA MET A 1 8.63 9.18 42.22
C MET A 1 7.85 8.34 41.22
N PHE A 2 7.64 8.82 40.00
CA PHE A 2 7.07 8.04 38.90
C PHE A 2 8.13 7.99 37.82
N GLY A 3 8.61 6.76 37.51
CA GLY A 3 9.74 6.48 36.66
C GLY A 3 9.51 6.85 35.22
N HIS A 4 10.52 7.44 34.64
CA HIS A 4 10.79 7.55 33.23
C HIS A 4 10.99 6.14 32.63
N GLN A 5 9.98 5.59 31.98
CA GLN A 5 10.13 4.43 31.12
C GLN A 5 9.03 4.48 30.09
N ASP A 6 9.33 5.00 28.88
CA ASP A 6 8.51 4.74 27.67
C ASP A 6 9.07 5.45 26.41
N ALA A 7 10.34 5.82 26.38
CA ALA A 7 11.02 6.12 25.13
C ALA A 7 11.66 4.83 24.61
N LEU A 8 11.24 4.36 23.42
CA LEU A 8 11.88 3.24 22.74
C LEU A 8 13.37 3.56 22.55
N THR A 9 14.21 2.72 23.10
CA THR A 9 15.66 2.79 23.01
C THR A 9 16.17 1.73 22.01
N LEU A 10 17.43 1.82 21.62
CA LEU A 10 18.06 0.80 20.78
C LEU A 10 18.00 -0.60 21.40
N ASP A 11 17.94 -0.69 22.74
CA ASP A 11 17.83 -1.95 23.49
C ASP A 11 16.44 -2.62 23.32
N ASP A 12 15.42 -1.88 22.89
CA ASP A 12 14.08 -2.43 22.62
C ASP A 12 13.95 -3.07 21.22
N ILE A 13 14.92 -2.86 20.34
CA ILE A 13 14.92 -3.39 18.96
C ILE A 13 14.72 -4.92 18.93
N PRO A 14 15.47 -5.75 19.70
CA PRO A 14 15.26 -7.20 19.68
C PRO A 14 13.86 -7.62 20.09
N ARG A 15 13.27 -6.89 21.06
CA ARG A 15 11.92 -7.15 21.57
C ARG A 15 10.83 -6.78 20.56
N ILE A 16 11.03 -5.67 19.82
CA ILE A 16 10.13 -5.23 18.75
C ILE A 16 10.18 -6.22 17.60
N VAL A 17 11.39 -6.63 17.18
CA VAL A 17 11.60 -7.63 16.13
C VAL A 17 10.96 -8.97 16.49
N ALA A 18 11.14 -9.45 17.72
CA ALA A 18 10.54 -10.68 18.17
C ALA A 18 9.00 -10.61 18.21
N ALA A 19 8.43 -9.45 18.60
CA ALA A 19 6.98 -9.24 18.61
C ALA A 19 6.38 -9.20 17.20
N GLU A 20 7.08 -8.60 16.22
CA GLU A 20 6.66 -8.59 14.82
C GLU A 20 6.79 -9.97 14.17
N GLN A 21 7.90 -10.68 14.37
CA GLN A 21 8.10 -12.05 13.90
C GLN A 21 7.04 -13.01 14.47
N ALA A 22 6.65 -12.84 15.73
CA ALA A 22 5.58 -13.63 16.35
C ALA A 22 4.19 -13.33 15.74
N LYS A 23 3.97 -12.10 15.22
CA LYS A 23 2.75 -11.75 14.47
C LYS A 23 2.73 -12.40 13.08
N GLU A 24 3.89 -12.43 12.39
CA GLU A 24 4.03 -13.04 11.06
C GLU A 24 3.90 -14.57 11.10
N GLN A 25 4.27 -15.20 12.21
CA GLN A 25 4.22 -16.66 12.38
C GLN A 25 2.86 -17.21 12.84
N ARG A 26 1.83 -16.37 13.08
CA ARG A 26 0.50 -16.87 13.45
C ARG A 26 -0.15 -17.57 12.26
N PRO A 27 -0.47 -18.90 12.36
CA PRO A 27 -1.13 -19.61 11.28
C PRO A 27 -2.51 -18.99 11.04
N ASN A 28 -2.73 -18.57 9.81
CA ASN A 28 -3.99 -17.99 9.37
C ASN A 28 -4.98 -19.13 9.11
N ALA A 29 -5.90 -19.38 10.04
CA ALA A 29 -6.95 -20.41 9.89
C ALA A 29 -7.82 -20.16 8.61
N TYR A 30 -7.80 -18.96 8.06
CA TYR A 30 -8.53 -18.59 6.85
C TYR A 30 -7.84 -19.04 5.53
N LYS A 31 -6.51 -19.27 5.54
CA LYS A 31 -5.78 -19.69 4.33
C LYS A 31 -6.21 -21.06 3.79
N HIS A 32 -6.61 -21.99 4.66
CA HIS A 32 -6.99 -23.34 4.24
C HIS A 32 -8.35 -23.42 3.54
N ALA A 33 -9.34 -22.66 3.98
CA ALA A 33 -10.69 -22.74 3.42
C ALA A 33 -10.81 -22.16 2.00
N ARG A 34 -10.09 -21.08 1.71
CA ARG A 34 -10.16 -20.39 0.39
C ARG A 34 -9.33 -21.11 -0.69
N HIS A 35 -8.19 -21.71 -0.32
CA HIS A 35 -7.31 -22.42 -1.26
C HIS A 35 -7.91 -23.77 -1.73
N GLU A 36 -8.73 -24.41 -0.92
CA GLU A 36 -9.39 -25.67 -1.31
C GLU A 36 -10.57 -25.44 -2.26
N LEU A 37 -11.31 -24.32 -2.11
CA LEU A 37 -12.43 -23.98 -3.00
C LEU A 37 -11.98 -23.66 -4.44
N PHE A 38 -10.76 -23.13 -4.63
CA PHE A 38 -10.21 -22.85 -5.98
C PHE A 38 -9.56 -24.07 -6.64
N ARG A 39 -9.18 -25.11 -5.89
CA ARG A 39 -8.54 -26.32 -6.44
C ARG A 39 -9.52 -27.28 -7.11
N THR A 40 -10.81 -27.18 -6.84
CA THR A 40 -11.83 -28.08 -7.35
C THR A 40 -12.50 -27.65 -8.67
N SER A 41 -12.15 -26.50 -9.24
CA SER A 41 -12.80 -25.96 -10.44
C SER A 41 -11.94 -25.86 -11.70
N ILE A 42 -10.74 -26.44 -11.71
CA ILE A 42 -9.92 -26.50 -12.94
C ILE A 42 -9.82 -27.96 -13.40
N THR A 43 -10.77 -28.37 -14.22
CA THR A 43 -10.64 -29.54 -15.09
C THR A 43 -9.77 -29.16 -16.29
N GLU A 44 -8.66 -29.85 -16.47
CA GLU A 44 -7.72 -29.68 -17.57
C GLU A 44 -8.39 -29.92 -18.95
N PRO A 45 -8.09 -29.07 -19.96
CA PRO A 45 -8.37 -29.43 -21.35
C PRO A 45 -7.23 -30.28 -21.88
N LYS A 46 -7.60 -31.44 -22.42
CA LYS A 46 -6.74 -32.40 -23.13
C LYS A 46 -5.98 -31.72 -24.28
N LEU A 47 -4.67 -31.82 -24.25
CA LEU A 47 -3.78 -31.52 -25.37
C LEU A 47 -3.89 -32.63 -26.43
N LEU A 48 -4.22 -32.24 -27.65
CA LEU A 48 -4.08 -33.04 -28.86
C LEU A 48 -2.76 -32.69 -29.58
N ASN A 49 -2.08 -33.77 -29.93
CA ASN A 49 -0.80 -33.95 -30.57
C ASN A 49 -0.43 -33.03 -31.75
N GLY A 50 0.89 -32.77 -31.83
CA GLY A 50 1.60 -32.97 -33.12
C GLY A 50 2.38 -31.76 -33.64
N HIS A 51 3.68 -31.73 -33.53
CA HIS A 51 4.66 -31.86 -34.63
C HIS A 51 6.08 -31.64 -34.14
N GLN A 52 6.86 -32.72 -34.23
CA GLN A 52 8.31 -32.69 -34.17
C GLN A 52 8.88 -31.91 -35.37
N ARG A 53 9.87 -31.07 -35.15
CA ARG A 53 10.91 -30.75 -36.12
C ARG A 53 12.26 -30.75 -35.45
N THR A 54 13.01 -31.81 -35.74
CA THR A 54 14.45 -31.97 -35.55
C THR A 54 15.20 -31.04 -36.47
N PHE A 55 16.24 -30.36 -36.00
CA PHE A 55 17.40 -30.02 -36.77
C PHE A 55 18.67 -30.31 -35.97
N SER A 56 19.53 -31.07 -36.60
CA SER A 56 20.81 -31.54 -36.09
C SER A 56 21.96 -30.69 -36.64
N ASN A 57 23.05 -30.78 -35.88
CA ASN A 57 24.47 -30.69 -36.29
C ASN A 57 25.14 -29.33 -36.44
N GLY A 58 26.27 -29.24 -35.76
CA GLY A 58 27.46 -28.52 -36.18
C GLY A 58 28.47 -28.23 -35.09
N ASN A 59 29.35 -29.18 -34.81
CA ASN A 59 30.76 -29.13 -34.41
C ASN A 59 31.40 -27.82 -33.94
N GLY A 60 32.19 -27.94 -32.84
CA GLY A 60 33.48 -27.28 -32.75
C GLY A 60 33.91 -26.81 -31.38
N LEU A 61 34.63 -27.64 -30.65
CA LEU A 61 35.83 -27.40 -29.81
C LEU A 61 36.11 -25.94 -29.39
N ASP A 62 36.10 -25.67 -28.08
CA ASP A 62 37.24 -25.35 -27.22
C ASP A 62 36.74 -24.98 -25.81
N ALA A 63 37.21 -25.72 -24.81
CA ALA A 63 37.04 -25.38 -23.42
C ALA A 63 38.21 -24.45 -22.98
N PRO A 64 37.93 -23.28 -22.40
CA PRO A 64 38.95 -22.57 -21.64
C PRO A 64 38.99 -23.07 -20.16
N ALA A 65 40.21 -23.11 -19.62
CA ALA A 65 40.60 -23.52 -18.32
C ALA A 65 39.88 -22.79 -17.17
N PRO A 66 39.85 -23.34 -15.93
CA PRO A 66 39.17 -22.71 -14.80
C PRO A 66 39.90 -21.43 -14.40
N GLY A 67 39.33 -20.31 -14.80
CA GLY A 67 39.73 -18.99 -14.36
C GLY A 67 39.16 -18.70 -12.98
N GLU A 68 39.92 -17.98 -12.18
CA GLU A 68 39.63 -17.48 -10.84
C GLU A 68 38.20 -16.93 -10.72
N PRO A 69 37.52 -17.05 -9.56
CA PRO A 69 36.22 -16.48 -9.35
C PRO A 69 36.33 -14.96 -9.44
N SER A 70 35.83 -14.39 -10.55
CA SER A 70 35.61 -12.97 -10.66
C SER A 70 34.77 -12.50 -9.45
N PRO A 71 35.12 -11.36 -8.83
CA PRO A 71 34.31 -10.84 -7.74
C PRO A 71 32.88 -10.69 -8.25
N GLN A 72 31.98 -11.50 -7.71
CA GLN A 72 30.55 -11.36 -7.94
C GLN A 72 30.22 -9.91 -7.58
N ARG A 73 29.97 -9.08 -8.58
CA ARG A 73 29.22 -7.84 -8.38
C ARG A 73 27.95 -8.31 -7.67
N LEU A 74 27.86 -7.99 -6.38
CA LEU A 74 26.61 -8.00 -5.67
C LEU A 74 25.68 -7.13 -6.50
N ASP A 75 24.83 -7.79 -7.28
CA ASP A 75 23.69 -7.16 -7.91
C ASP A 75 22.85 -6.69 -6.72
N VAL A 76 23.01 -5.41 -6.36
CA VAL A 76 22.22 -4.77 -5.31
C VAL A 76 20.86 -4.61 -5.94
N GLY A 77 20.13 -5.73 -6.00
CA GLY A 77 18.82 -5.85 -6.58
C GLY A 77 17.90 -4.82 -5.97
N LYS A 78 17.01 -4.32 -6.77
CA LYS A 78 15.90 -3.48 -6.30
C LYS A 78 15.20 -4.21 -5.16
N LYS A 79 15.00 -3.53 -4.04
CA LYS A 79 14.24 -4.05 -2.90
C LYS A 79 12.97 -3.24 -2.77
N TYR A 80 11.88 -3.91 -2.48
CA TYR A 80 10.56 -3.31 -2.34
C TYR A 80 10.11 -3.28 -0.88
N PHE A 81 9.14 -2.44 -0.57
CA PHE A 81 8.58 -2.37 0.78
C PHE A 81 8.02 -3.72 1.27
N SER A 82 7.45 -4.53 0.37
CA SER A 82 6.93 -5.86 0.68
C SER A 82 7.99 -6.84 1.18
N GLU A 83 9.28 -6.57 0.93
CA GLU A 83 10.42 -7.41 1.28
C GLU A 83 11.14 -6.95 2.57
N LEU A 84 10.70 -5.82 3.17
CA LEU A 84 11.34 -5.28 4.35
C LEU A 84 10.94 -6.04 5.62
N SER A 85 11.95 -6.51 6.36
CA SER A 85 11.78 -6.91 7.76
C SER A 85 11.40 -5.70 8.64
N ALA A 86 10.88 -5.97 9.84
CA ALA A 86 10.53 -4.92 10.79
C ALA A 86 11.71 -4.01 11.15
N LEU A 87 12.92 -4.59 11.29
CA LEU A 87 14.14 -3.82 11.56
C LEU A 87 14.53 -2.95 10.36
N GLU A 88 14.51 -3.49 9.15
CA GLU A 88 14.82 -2.73 7.94
C GLU A 88 13.82 -1.58 7.75
N TYR A 89 12.54 -1.82 8.00
CA TYR A 89 11.53 -0.77 7.96
C TYR A 89 11.81 0.34 9.00
N PHE A 90 12.20 -0.04 10.22
CA PHE A 90 12.60 0.93 11.24
C PHE A 90 13.79 1.78 10.76
N ILE A 91 14.84 1.15 10.23
CA ILE A 91 16.02 1.84 9.68
C ILE A 91 15.63 2.76 8.54
N VAL A 92 14.87 2.27 7.56
CA VAL A 92 14.44 3.03 6.39
C VAL A 92 13.71 4.32 6.78
N ARG A 93 12.82 4.27 7.78
CA ARG A 93 12.11 5.47 8.26
C ARG A 93 13.06 6.54 8.80
N HIS A 94 14.06 6.15 9.60
CA HIS A 94 15.03 7.10 10.17
C HIS A 94 15.97 7.66 9.10
N VAL A 95 16.45 6.79 8.20
CA VAL A 95 17.28 7.23 7.07
C VAL A 95 16.49 8.16 6.15
N ALA A 96 15.20 7.89 5.91
CA ALA A 96 14.34 8.76 5.12
C ALA A 96 14.22 10.17 5.74
N VAL A 97 14.04 10.27 7.07
CA VAL A 97 14.02 11.56 7.78
C VAL A 97 15.34 12.32 7.58
N LEU A 98 16.47 11.66 7.78
CA LEU A 98 17.79 12.28 7.61
C LEU A 98 18.04 12.72 6.15
N ALA A 99 17.57 11.90 5.18
CA ALA A 99 17.74 12.19 3.75
C ALA A 99 16.85 13.34 3.25
N MET A 100 15.65 13.51 3.83
CA MET A 100 14.74 14.59 3.43
C MET A 100 15.01 15.93 4.13
N GLN A 101 15.63 15.93 5.31
CA GLN A 101 15.86 17.13 6.09
C GLN A 101 16.53 18.25 5.27
N PRO A 102 17.66 18.04 4.54
CA PRO A 102 18.27 19.09 3.73
C PRO A 102 17.42 19.53 2.52
N LEU A 103 16.46 18.68 2.07
CA LEU A 103 15.57 19.01 0.96
C LEU A 103 14.37 19.86 1.41
N LEU A 104 14.07 19.86 2.70
CA LEU A 104 12.96 20.56 3.34
C LEU A 104 13.44 21.69 4.26
N GLU A 105 14.69 22.12 4.09
CA GLU A 105 15.28 23.21 4.89
C GLU A 105 14.42 24.48 4.80
N GLY A 106 14.12 25.08 5.96
CA GLY A 106 13.20 26.22 6.06
C GLY A 106 11.72 25.86 6.16
N HIS A 107 11.31 24.61 5.91
CA HIS A 107 9.93 24.12 6.03
C HIS A 107 9.74 23.21 7.23
N PHE A 108 10.75 22.39 7.56
CA PHE A 108 10.74 21.44 8.66
C PHE A 108 12.10 21.40 9.36
N THR A 109 12.09 21.36 10.67
CA THR A 109 13.27 21.03 11.48
C THR A 109 13.44 19.51 11.54
N LEU A 110 14.67 19.06 11.89
CA LEU A 110 14.93 17.64 12.10
C LEU A 110 14.02 17.05 13.20
N GLU A 111 13.81 17.80 14.28
CA GLU A 111 12.94 17.39 15.38
C GLU A 111 11.47 17.20 14.93
N GLU A 112 10.94 18.15 14.13
CA GLU A 112 9.60 18.01 13.55
C GLU A 112 9.49 16.73 12.68
N LEU A 113 10.50 16.44 11.85
CA LEU A 113 10.52 15.25 11.01
C LEU A 113 10.62 13.95 11.85
N LEU A 114 11.47 13.92 12.88
CA LEU A 114 11.58 12.78 13.79
C LEU A 114 10.26 12.54 14.52
N ASN A 115 9.58 13.60 14.97
CA ASN A 115 8.25 13.50 15.58
C ASN A 115 7.20 12.85 14.63
N LEU A 116 7.39 12.91 13.31
CA LEU A 116 6.49 12.24 12.35
C LEU A 116 6.60 10.71 12.39
N ILE A 117 7.76 10.18 12.74
CA ILE A 117 7.99 8.72 12.80
C ILE A 117 7.90 8.16 14.22
N GLU A 118 7.92 8.99 15.25
CA GLU A 118 7.72 8.53 16.62
C GLU A 118 6.32 7.95 16.80
N ALA A 119 6.27 6.80 17.47
CA ALA A 119 5.00 6.23 17.89
C ALA A 119 4.32 7.20 18.88
N ARG A 120 3.16 7.72 18.52
CA ARG A 120 2.35 8.46 19.50
C ARG A 120 2.12 7.54 20.69
N LYS A 121 2.37 8.05 21.90
CA LYS A 121 1.98 7.34 23.13
C LYS A 121 0.55 6.85 22.97
N PRO A 122 0.26 5.58 23.26
CA PRO A 122 -0.99 4.93 22.90
C PRO A 122 -2.14 5.36 23.81
N THR A 123 -2.56 6.61 23.79
CA THR A 123 -3.58 7.10 24.70
C THR A 123 -5.01 6.98 24.19
N PHE A 124 -5.24 7.16 22.89
CA PHE A 124 -6.60 7.10 22.34
C PHE A 124 -6.86 5.79 21.59
N TRP A 125 -5.98 5.40 20.67
CA TRP A 125 -6.13 4.23 19.82
C TRP A 125 -6.01 2.91 20.57
N ASN A 126 -5.17 2.83 21.64
CA ASN A 126 -5.15 1.67 22.54
C ASN A 126 -6.41 1.55 23.38
N LYS A 127 -7.06 2.66 23.76
CA LYS A 127 -8.39 2.60 24.37
C LYS A 127 -9.43 2.10 23.38
N MET A 128 -9.38 2.56 22.14
CA MET A 128 -10.29 2.16 21.08
C MET A 128 -10.01 0.72 20.64
N GLY A 129 -8.75 0.35 20.38
CA GLY A 129 -8.36 -1.03 20.05
C GLY A 129 -8.65 -2.03 21.18
N LYS A 130 -8.52 -1.63 22.46
CA LYS A 130 -8.94 -2.46 23.62
C LYS A 130 -10.47 -2.55 23.72
N ALA A 131 -11.20 -1.50 23.39
CA ALA A 131 -12.66 -1.53 23.29
C ALA A 131 -13.10 -2.47 22.15
N PHE A 132 -12.39 -2.48 21.03
CA PHE A 132 -12.63 -3.40 19.91
C PHE A 132 -12.22 -4.86 20.20
N LYS A 133 -11.18 -5.10 21.04
CA LYS A 133 -10.73 -6.45 21.43
C LYS A 133 -11.56 -7.10 22.57
N ASN A 134 -12.17 -6.31 23.46
CA ASN A 134 -12.89 -6.85 24.63
C ASN A 134 -14.31 -7.36 24.34
N ASP A 135 -14.91 -7.04 23.18
CA ASP A 135 -16.25 -7.50 22.85
C ASP A 135 -16.32 -8.96 22.33
N GLY A 136 -15.17 -9.62 22.14
CA GLY A 136 -15.11 -11.02 21.67
C GLY A 136 -15.52 -12.08 22.72
N LYS A 137 -15.79 -11.70 23.96
CA LYS A 137 -16.13 -12.67 25.05
C LYS A 137 -17.61 -12.74 25.46
N LYS A 138 -18.46 -11.87 24.93
CA LYS A 138 -19.91 -11.94 25.14
C LYS A 138 -20.55 -11.81 23.79
N GLY A 139 -21.16 -12.84 23.23
CA GLY A 139 -22.00 -12.91 22.01
C GLY A 139 -22.43 -11.58 21.34
N GLY A 140 -21.56 -10.60 21.31
CA GLY A 140 -21.73 -9.25 20.81
C GLY A 140 -21.54 -9.23 19.31
N LYS A 141 -22.43 -8.50 18.61
CA LYS A 141 -22.43 -8.23 17.17
C LYS A 141 -21.00 -7.99 16.67
N LYS A 142 -20.58 -8.66 15.61
CA LYS A 142 -19.36 -8.33 14.87
C LYS A 142 -19.38 -6.83 14.61
N LYS A 143 -18.34 -6.11 15.03
CA LYS A 143 -18.24 -4.68 14.74
C LYS A 143 -18.04 -4.49 13.23
N GLY A 144 -18.62 -3.44 12.67
CA GLY A 144 -18.59 -3.12 11.26
C GLY A 144 -17.19 -3.06 10.65
N VAL A 145 -17.13 -2.93 9.35
CA VAL A 145 -15.89 -2.82 8.55
C VAL A 145 -15.58 -1.35 8.28
N PHE A 146 -16.62 -0.54 8.08
CA PHE A 146 -16.48 0.90 7.81
C PHE A 146 -16.18 1.68 9.08
N GLY A 147 -15.36 2.75 8.96
CA GLY A 147 -14.96 3.58 10.09
C GLY A 147 -14.02 2.91 11.08
N VAL A 148 -13.40 1.79 10.73
CA VAL A 148 -12.46 1.04 11.56
C VAL A 148 -11.02 1.34 11.10
N PRO A 149 -10.06 1.58 12.04
CA PRO A 149 -8.66 1.79 11.68
C PRO A 149 -8.06 0.62 10.89
N LEU A 150 -7.16 0.93 9.95
CA LEU A 150 -6.54 -0.07 9.07
C LEU A 150 -5.87 -1.21 9.85
N GLU A 151 -5.11 -0.91 10.91
CA GLU A 151 -4.43 -1.91 11.71
C GLU A 151 -5.43 -2.88 12.39
N VAL A 152 -6.57 -2.34 12.85
CA VAL A 152 -7.59 -3.14 13.53
C VAL A 152 -8.33 -4.04 12.53
N ILE A 153 -8.67 -3.52 11.36
CA ILE A 153 -9.39 -4.31 10.34
C ILE A 153 -8.47 -5.36 9.73
N ILE A 154 -7.18 -5.05 9.50
CA ILE A 154 -6.19 -6.00 8.99
C ILE A 154 -5.96 -7.14 9.99
N ASP A 155 -5.86 -6.85 11.28
CA ASP A 155 -5.72 -7.87 12.33
C ASP A 155 -6.94 -8.83 12.37
N ARG A 156 -8.13 -8.32 12.07
CA ARG A 156 -9.39 -9.06 12.15
C ARG A 156 -9.77 -9.72 10.82
N ASP A 157 -9.79 -8.94 9.76
CA ASP A 157 -10.33 -9.29 8.43
C ASP A 157 -9.33 -8.87 7.33
N GLY A 158 -8.02 -9.14 7.52
CA GLY A 158 -6.99 -8.86 6.51
C GLY A 158 -6.85 -9.99 5.50
N ALA A 159 -6.55 -9.63 4.25
CA ALA A 159 -6.17 -10.53 3.16
C ALA A 159 -4.71 -10.32 2.77
N ASP A 160 -4.06 -11.37 2.27
CA ASP A 160 -2.71 -11.29 1.69
C ASP A 160 -2.85 -11.07 0.18
N SER A 161 -2.63 -9.83 -0.27
CA SER A 161 -2.73 -9.44 -1.67
C SER A 161 -1.40 -9.56 -2.39
N THR A 162 -1.42 -10.04 -3.63
CA THR A 162 -0.27 -10.09 -4.55
C THR A 162 -0.37 -9.07 -5.68
N ASP A 163 -1.34 -8.16 -5.61
CA ASP A 163 -1.59 -7.12 -6.61
C ASP A 163 -0.67 -5.88 -6.43
N GLY A 164 0.35 -5.97 -5.55
CA GLY A 164 1.35 -4.93 -5.35
C GLY A 164 2.41 -4.88 -6.45
N ILE A 165 3.34 -3.94 -6.31
CA ILE A 165 4.47 -3.75 -7.23
C ILE A 165 5.60 -4.72 -6.87
N GLY A 166 5.86 -4.91 -5.59
CA GLY A 166 6.91 -5.82 -5.12
C GLY A 166 6.50 -7.29 -5.20
N PRO A 167 7.48 -8.21 -5.13
CA PRO A 167 7.21 -9.65 -5.26
C PRO A 167 6.55 -10.27 -4.03
N GLY A 168 6.55 -9.58 -2.89
CA GLY A 168 5.98 -10.07 -1.64
C GLY A 168 4.48 -9.81 -1.53
N ALA A 169 3.75 -10.69 -0.83
CA ALA A 169 2.36 -10.44 -0.51
C ALA A 169 2.23 -9.31 0.53
N LEU A 170 1.28 -8.43 0.30
CA LEU A 170 0.95 -7.31 1.19
C LEU A 170 -0.33 -7.62 1.95
N ARG A 171 -0.31 -7.42 3.28
CA ARG A 171 -1.48 -7.68 4.09
C ARG A 171 -2.33 -6.42 4.25
N ILE A 172 -3.51 -6.44 3.64
CA ILE A 172 -4.44 -5.32 3.54
C ILE A 172 -5.84 -5.73 4.00
N PRO A 173 -6.78 -4.79 4.22
CA PRO A 173 -8.18 -5.13 4.49
C PRO A 173 -8.81 -5.94 3.35
N ALA A 174 -9.57 -7.00 3.69
CA ALA A 174 -10.21 -7.87 2.70
C ALA A 174 -11.11 -7.09 1.74
N ILE A 175 -11.81 -6.05 2.21
CA ILE A 175 -12.66 -5.20 1.35
C ILE A 175 -11.88 -4.50 0.22
N ILE A 176 -10.62 -4.10 0.47
CA ILE A 176 -9.76 -3.51 -0.58
C ILE A 176 -9.34 -4.60 -1.56
N ASP A 177 -8.89 -5.75 -1.06
CA ASP A 177 -8.42 -6.87 -1.88
C ASP A 177 -9.56 -7.41 -2.77
N ASP A 178 -10.73 -7.66 -2.20
CA ASP A 178 -11.92 -8.15 -2.92
C ASP A 178 -12.37 -7.15 -4.01
N ALA A 179 -12.38 -5.84 -3.70
CA ALA A 179 -12.74 -4.81 -4.67
C ALA A 179 -11.73 -4.75 -5.82
N VAL A 180 -10.43 -4.69 -5.53
CA VAL A 180 -9.36 -4.61 -6.53
C VAL A 180 -9.35 -5.86 -7.41
N THR A 181 -9.33 -7.06 -6.80
CA THR A 181 -9.28 -8.34 -7.52
C THR A 181 -10.51 -8.54 -8.41
N THR A 182 -11.70 -8.09 -7.94
CA THR A 182 -12.93 -8.20 -8.73
C THR A 182 -12.92 -7.21 -9.88
N MET A 183 -12.58 -5.95 -9.63
CA MET A 183 -12.56 -4.91 -10.66
C MET A 183 -11.53 -5.20 -11.76
N ARG A 184 -10.38 -5.83 -11.45
CA ARG A 184 -9.38 -6.25 -12.45
C ARG A 184 -9.93 -7.26 -13.47
N LYS A 185 -11.00 -7.97 -13.15
CA LYS A 185 -11.67 -8.94 -14.02
C LYS A 185 -12.86 -8.34 -14.79
N MET A 186 -13.18 -7.07 -14.54
CA MET A 186 -14.30 -6.36 -15.16
C MET A 186 -13.82 -5.44 -16.28
N ASP A 187 -14.77 -4.94 -17.08
CA ASP A 187 -14.51 -3.91 -18.06
C ASP A 187 -14.24 -2.57 -17.36
N LEU A 188 -12.99 -2.12 -17.39
CA LEU A 188 -12.54 -0.86 -16.83
C LEU A 188 -12.57 0.30 -17.85
N SER A 189 -12.94 0.03 -19.10
CA SER A 189 -13.13 1.05 -20.12
C SER A 189 -14.46 1.82 -19.99
N VAL A 190 -15.30 1.42 -19.05
CA VAL A 190 -16.59 2.09 -18.77
C VAL A 190 -16.34 3.56 -18.44
N GLU A 191 -16.94 4.45 -19.27
CA GLU A 191 -16.76 5.90 -19.15
C GLU A 191 -17.06 6.40 -17.74
N GLY A 192 -16.09 7.09 -17.14
CA GLY A 192 -16.21 7.70 -15.82
C GLY A 192 -16.23 6.71 -14.66
N VAL A 193 -15.66 5.51 -14.83
CA VAL A 193 -15.36 4.63 -13.70
C VAL A 193 -14.62 5.44 -12.61
N PHE A 194 -14.98 5.30 -11.34
CA PHE A 194 -14.59 6.18 -10.22
C PHE A 194 -15.18 7.60 -10.23
N ARG A 195 -15.40 8.27 -11.38
CA ARG A 195 -15.99 9.62 -11.43
C ARG A 195 -17.50 9.56 -11.20
N LYS A 196 -18.19 8.62 -11.86
CA LYS A 196 -19.63 8.44 -11.71
C LYS A 196 -19.96 7.92 -10.30
N ASN A 197 -21.08 8.36 -9.75
CA ASN A 197 -21.61 7.82 -8.52
C ASN A 197 -22.44 6.57 -8.83
N GLY A 198 -22.27 5.53 -8.03
CA GLY A 198 -23.15 4.36 -8.08
C GLY A 198 -24.56 4.68 -7.55
N ASN A 199 -25.42 3.68 -7.56
CA ASN A 199 -26.74 3.76 -6.93
C ASN A 199 -26.57 3.88 -5.40
N ILE A 200 -26.96 5.02 -4.82
CA ILE A 200 -26.77 5.34 -3.40
C ILE A 200 -27.52 4.33 -2.51
N LYS A 201 -28.75 3.93 -2.89
CA LYS A 201 -29.53 2.96 -2.11
C LYS A 201 -28.79 1.62 -2.08
N ARG A 202 -28.36 1.12 -3.25
CA ARG A 202 -27.60 -0.12 -3.38
C ARG A 202 -26.30 -0.06 -2.59
N LEU A 203 -25.57 1.07 -2.65
CA LEU A 203 -24.35 1.30 -1.90
C LEU A 203 -24.59 1.15 -0.39
N ASN A 204 -25.62 1.79 0.14
CA ASN A 204 -25.95 1.70 1.56
C ASN A 204 -26.38 0.28 1.98
N GLU A 205 -27.12 -0.44 1.13
CA GLU A 205 -27.50 -1.84 1.37
C GLU A 205 -26.26 -2.73 1.42
N THR A 206 -25.33 -2.57 0.47
CA THR A 206 -24.05 -3.30 0.42
C THR A 206 -23.18 -3.01 1.65
N MET A 207 -23.04 -1.74 2.02
CA MET A 207 -22.29 -1.34 3.22
C MET A 207 -22.90 -1.96 4.49
N ALA A 208 -24.22 -1.92 4.64
CA ALA A 208 -24.93 -2.48 5.80
C ALA A 208 -24.75 -4.02 5.88
N ALA A 209 -24.74 -4.71 4.74
CA ALA A 209 -24.49 -6.15 4.70
C ALA A 209 -23.06 -6.47 5.11
N ILE A 210 -22.07 -5.73 4.58
CA ILE A 210 -20.65 -5.90 4.93
C ILE A 210 -20.41 -5.58 6.41
N ASP A 211 -21.00 -4.52 6.93
CA ASP A 211 -20.84 -4.14 8.36
C ASP A 211 -21.46 -5.17 9.29
N LYS A 212 -22.51 -5.84 8.87
CA LYS A 212 -23.21 -6.83 9.69
C LYS A 212 -22.50 -8.18 9.66
N ASP A 213 -22.15 -8.67 8.47
CA ASP A 213 -21.79 -10.08 8.25
C ASP A 213 -20.38 -10.26 7.65
N GLY A 214 -19.66 -9.17 7.38
CA GLY A 214 -18.31 -9.17 6.77
C GLY A 214 -18.33 -9.12 5.25
N CYS A 215 -17.15 -9.05 4.62
CA CYS A 215 -17.02 -8.92 3.17
C CYS A 215 -17.59 -10.14 2.42
N ASP A 216 -17.52 -11.33 2.99
CA ASP A 216 -18.08 -12.57 2.40
C ASP A 216 -19.62 -12.55 2.24
N ALA A 217 -20.31 -11.60 2.87
CA ALA A 217 -21.76 -11.43 2.73
C ALA A 217 -22.17 -10.85 1.36
N VAL A 218 -21.23 -10.29 0.61
CA VAL A 218 -21.47 -9.64 -0.67
C VAL A 218 -20.62 -10.25 -1.76
N ASP A 219 -21.27 -10.72 -2.81
CA ASP A 219 -20.58 -11.17 -4.03
C ASP A 219 -20.34 -9.97 -4.96
N PHE A 220 -19.14 -9.42 -4.95
CA PHE A 220 -18.78 -8.27 -5.77
C PHE A 220 -18.89 -8.55 -7.27
N SER A 221 -18.80 -9.81 -7.72
CA SER A 221 -18.92 -10.17 -9.13
C SER A 221 -20.34 -9.89 -9.69
N LYS A 222 -21.34 -9.74 -8.81
CA LYS A 222 -22.73 -9.39 -9.18
C LYS A 222 -22.98 -7.90 -9.22
N GLU A 223 -22.03 -7.09 -8.77
CA GLU A 223 -22.11 -5.63 -8.85
C GLU A 223 -21.50 -5.14 -10.17
N ASN A 224 -21.92 -3.94 -10.62
CA ASN A 224 -21.23 -3.29 -11.73
C ASN A 224 -19.97 -2.56 -11.24
N VAL A 225 -19.04 -2.32 -12.16
CA VAL A 225 -17.74 -1.71 -11.86
C VAL A 225 -17.86 -0.32 -11.20
N VAL A 226 -18.85 0.49 -11.58
CA VAL A 226 -19.09 1.82 -11.00
C VAL A 226 -19.56 1.70 -9.55
N GLN A 227 -20.36 0.66 -9.24
CA GLN A 227 -20.83 0.41 -7.87
C GLN A 227 -19.69 -0.01 -6.95
N ILE A 228 -18.80 -0.89 -7.41
CA ILE A 228 -17.62 -1.31 -6.63
C ILE A 228 -16.67 -0.12 -6.45
N ALA A 229 -16.44 0.69 -7.48
CA ALA A 229 -15.63 1.90 -7.40
C ALA A 229 -16.20 2.91 -6.37
N ALA A 230 -17.52 3.07 -6.32
CA ALA A 230 -18.19 3.92 -5.34
C ALA A 230 -18.04 3.36 -3.92
N LEU A 231 -18.14 2.05 -3.74
CA LEU A 231 -17.94 1.37 -2.45
C LEU A 231 -16.50 1.55 -1.95
N LEU A 232 -15.51 1.34 -2.82
CA LEU A 232 -14.09 1.52 -2.48
C LEU A 232 -13.80 2.96 -2.06
N LYS A 233 -14.27 3.97 -2.83
CA LYS A 233 -14.11 5.38 -2.44
C LYS A 233 -14.76 5.67 -1.08
N LYS A 234 -15.95 5.13 -0.84
CA LYS A 234 -16.68 5.33 0.42
C LYS A 234 -15.92 4.70 1.59
N TYR A 235 -15.39 3.48 1.43
CA TYR A 235 -14.57 2.83 2.43
C TYR A 235 -13.33 3.66 2.80
N LEU A 236 -12.59 4.13 1.79
CA LEU A 236 -11.39 4.94 1.99
C LEU A 236 -11.70 6.26 2.70
N ARG A 237 -12.83 6.90 2.35
CA ARG A 237 -13.28 8.17 2.95
C ARG A 237 -13.67 8.02 4.42
N GLU A 238 -14.19 6.87 4.83
CA GLU A 238 -14.63 6.61 6.21
C GLU A 238 -13.52 6.14 7.13
N LEU A 239 -12.31 5.92 6.63
CA LEU A 239 -11.17 5.61 7.49
C LEU A 239 -10.97 6.71 8.53
N PRO A 240 -10.80 6.35 9.82
CA PRO A 240 -10.58 7.31 10.89
C PRO A 240 -9.26 8.10 10.77
N ASP A 241 -8.26 7.50 10.12
CA ASP A 241 -7.04 8.15 9.65
C ASP A 241 -6.92 7.79 8.15
N PRO A 242 -6.82 8.78 7.24
CA PRO A 242 -6.76 8.50 5.81
C PRO A 242 -5.54 7.67 5.44
N VAL A 243 -5.54 7.07 4.25
CA VAL A 243 -4.42 6.23 3.78
C VAL A 243 -3.09 6.98 3.87
N LEU A 244 -3.04 8.26 3.51
CA LEU A 244 -1.84 9.10 3.57
C LEU A 244 -1.62 9.77 4.93
N THR A 245 -2.42 9.46 5.91
CA THR A 245 -2.42 9.86 7.32
C THR A 245 -2.53 11.37 7.59
N PHE A 246 -3.30 11.76 8.60
CA PHE A 246 -3.35 13.16 9.06
C PHE A 246 -1.97 13.67 9.49
N LYS A 247 -1.16 12.79 10.09
CA LYS A 247 0.15 13.15 10.64
C LYS A 247 1.12 13.62 9.57
N LEU A 248 1.07 13.02 8.37
CA LEU A 248 1.95 13.35 7.25
C LEU A 248 1.36 14.40 6.30
N HIS A 249 0.11 14.85 6.50
CA HIS A 249 -0.58 15.77 5.59
C HIS A 249 0.25 17.01 5.27
N ARG A 250 0.78 17.71 6.30
CA ARG A 250 1.62 18.91 6.10
C ARG A 250 2.88 18.61 5.28
N LEU A 251 3.46 17.42 5.46
CA LEU A 251 4.67 16.99 4.74
C LEU A 251 4.36 16.71 3.26
N TRP A 252 3.26 16.02 2.96
CA TRP A 252 2.81 15.79 1.59
C TRP A 252 2.63 17.11 0.82
N ILE A 253 1.93 18.07 1.42
CA ILE A 253 1.68 19.38 0.81
C ILE A 253 2.98 20.17 0.66
N ALA A 254 3.86 20.16 1.65
CA ALA A 254 5.16 20.85 1.57
C ALA A 254 6.07 20.24 0.50
N ALA A 255 6.07 18.90 0.37
CA ALA A 255 6.81 18.21 -0.69
C ALA A 255 6.37 18.68 -2.08
N GLN A 256 5.07 18.82 -2.30
CA GLN A 256 4.53 19.25 -3.60
C GLN A 256 4.86 20.70 -3.94
N LYS A 257 5.12 21.56 -2.95
CA LYS A 257 5.55 22.96 -3.15
C LYS A 257 7.01 23.11 -3.62
N ILE A 258 7.80 22.04 -3.64
CA ILE A 258 9.18 22.05 -4.13
C ILE A 258 9.16 22.23 -5.65
N GLY A 259 9.79 23.32 -6.14
CA GLY A 259 9.80 23.66 -7.56
C GLY A 259 10.61 22.70 -8.43
N ASP A 260 11.70 22.13 -7.90
CA ASP A 260 12.54 21.14 -8.57
C ASP A 260 11.82 19.79 -8.58
N GLU A 261 11.53 19.25 -9.75
CA GLU A 261 10.74 18.03 -9.92
C GLU A 261 11.42 16.79 -9.33
N ASP A 262 12.72 16.65 -9.52
CA ASP A 262 13.47 15.48 -9.01
C ASP A 262 13.53 15.50 -7.48
N LYS A 263 13.77 16.69 -6.90
CA LYS A 263 13.71 16.86 -5.43
C LYS A 263 12.30 16.60 -4.90
N ARG A 264 11.27 17.10 -5.57
CA ARG A 264 9.87 16.88 -5.22
C ARG A 264 9.54 15.38 -5.19
N ARG A 265 9.81 14.67 -6.29
CA ARG A 265 9.60 13.21 -6.36
C ARG A 265 10.38 12.47 -5.28
N ARG A 266 11.63 12.88 -5.04
CA ARG A 266 12.43 12.28 -3.98
C ARG A 266 11.83 12.48 -2.59
N VAL A 267 11.36 13.67 -2.26
CA VAL A 267 10.71 13.93 -0.95
C VAL A 267 9.39 13.18 -0.84
N LEU A 268 8.58 13.09 -1.90
CA LEU A 268 7.35 12.29 -1.91
C LEU A 268 7.66 10.81 -1.67
N HIS A 269 8.66 10.24 -2.34
CA HIS A 269 9.12 8.87 -2.11
C HIS A 269 9.60 8.65 -0.67
N LEU A 270 10.43 9.56 -0.13
CA LEU A 270 10.87 9.50 1.27
C LEU A 270 9.69 9.60 2.24
N THR A 271 8.64 10.35 1.88
CA THR A 271 7.41 10.44 2.69
C THR A 271 6.64 9.11 2.68
N CYS A 272 6.61 8.38 1.56
CA CYS A 272 6.08 7.00 1.53
C CYS A 272 6.80 6.10 2.53
N CYS A 273 8.12 6.24 2.67
CA CYS A 273 8.91 5.49 3.65
C CYS A 273 8.48 5.76 5.11
N LEU A 274 7.87 6.92 5.42
CA LEU A 274 7.44 7.26 6.77
C LEU A 274 6.07 6.69 7.15
N LEU A 275 5.25 6.27 6.16
CA LEU A 275 3.92 5.73 6.41
C LEU A 275 3.95 4.52 7.35
N PRO A 276 2.99 4.37 8.26
CA PRO A 276 2.79 3.11 8.98
C PRO A 276 2.60 1.95 8.00
N LYS A 277 3.05 0.74 8.36
CA LYS A 277 3.03 -0.43 7.46
C LYS A 277 1.65 -0.67 6.83
N ALA A 278 0.58 -0.66 7.62
CA ALA A 278 -0.78 -0.86 7.13
C ALA A 278 -1.20 0.16 6.06
N HIS A 279 -0.88 1.42 6.28
CA HIS A 279 -1.18 2.53 5.37
C HIS A 279 -0.35 2.43 4.08
N ARG A 280 0.93 2.12 4.20
CA ARG A 280 1.85 1.98 3.08
C ARG A 280 1.48 0.79 2.20
N ASP A 281 1.19 -0.37 2.80
CA ASP A 281 0.81 -1.58 2.07
C ASP A 281 -0.52 -1.36 1.31
N CYS A 282 -1.49 -0.68 1.92
CA CYS A 282 -2.71 -0.27 1.23
C CYS A 282 -2.43 0.73 0.10
N LEU A 283 -1.54 1.71 0.31
CA LEU A 283 -1.18 2.69 -0.71
C LEU A 283 -0.55 2.02 -1.94
N GLU A 284 0.36 1.06 -1.75
CA GLU A 284 1.00 0.33 -2.82
C GLU A 284 -0.03 -0.38 -3.70
N ILE A 285 -0.94 -1.17 -3.11
CA ILE A 285 -2.00 -1.87 -3.83
C ILE A 285 -2.92 -0.88 -4.57
N LEU A 286 -3.33 0.20 -3.91
CA LEU A 286 -4.24 1.18 -4.49
C LEU A 286 -3.59 1.93 -5.66
N CYS A 287 -2.34 2.39 -5.52
CA CYS A 287 -1.65 3.10 -6.59
C CYS A 287 -1.36 2.20 -7.79
N ALA A 288 -0.94 0.94 -7.56
CA ALA A 288 -0.78 -0.05 -8.62
C ALA A 288 -2.10 -0.32 -9.35
N PHE A 289 -3.19 -0.42 -8.61
CA PHE A 289 -4.52 -0.60 -9.18
C PHE A 289 -5.01 0.64 -9.96
N PHE A 290 -4.85 1.85 -9.43
CA PHE A 290 -5.27 3.07 -10.12
C PHE A 290 -4.42 3.32 -11.38
N ASN A 291 -3.14 3.02 -11.37
CA ASN A 291 -2.30 3.07 -12.57
C ASN A 291 -2.80 2.07 -13.63
N PHE A 292 -3.18 0.86 -13.22
CA PHE A 292 -3.81 -0.12 -14.10
C PHE A 292 -5.15 0.37 -14.66
N VAL A 293 -6.02 0.98 -13.84
CA VAL A 293 -7.29 1.59 -14.30
C VAL A 293 -7.04 2.71 -15.32
N ALA A 294 -6.02 3.54 -15.09
CA ALA A 294 -5.66 4.62 -16.00
C ALA A 294 -5.28 4.12 -17.40
N SER A 295 -4.74 2.91 -17.52
CA SER A 295 -4.40 2.33 -18.84
C SER A 295 -5.61 2.11 -19.74
N PHE A 296 -6.83 2.16 -19.20
CA PHE A 296 -8.10 2.06 -19.94
C PHE A 296 -8.73 3.43 -20.24
N HIS A 297 -8.01 4.54 -20.06
CA HIS A 297 -8.57 5.88 -20.26
C HIS A 297 -8.98 6.14 -21.72
N GLU A 298 -8.20 5.60 -22.65
CA GLU A 298 -8.47 5.57 -24.08
C GLU A 298 -8.21 4.16 -24.61
N VAL A 299 -9.22 3.54 -25.21
CA VAL A 299 -9.12 2.22 -25.85
C VAL A 299 -9.04 2.41 -27.37
N ASP A 300 -9.80 3.38 -27.91
CA ASP A 300 -9.77 3.86 -29.28
C ASP A 300 -10.20 5.36 -29.31
N GLU A 301 -10.35 5.97 -30.49
CA GLU A 301 -10.67 7.41 -30.64
C GLU A 301 -11.98 7.82 -29.92
N GLU A 302 -12.97 6.92 -29.83
CA GLU A 302 -14.30 7.21 -29.30
C GLU A 302 -14.51 6.58 -27.90
N SER A 303 -13.85 5.48 -27.59
CA SER A 303 -14.08 4.67 -26.40
C SER A 303 -12.95 4.80 -25.35
N GLY A 304 -13.30 4.41 -24.12
CA GLY A 304 -12.39 4.41 -22.99
C GLY A 304 -13.01 5.08 -21.76
N SER A 305 -12.43 4.83 -20.60
CA SER A 305 -13.00 5.32 -19.34
C SER A 305 -12.90 6.84 -19.17
N LYS A 306 -12.05 7.52 -19.93
CA LYS A 306 -11.68 8.93 -19.78
C LYS A 306 -11.13 9.25 -18.37
N MET A 307 -10.55 8.22 -17.73
CA MET A 307 -9.99 8.29 -16.38
C MET A 307 -8.49 8.04 -16.43
N ASP A 308 -7.74 9.01 -16.96
CA ASP A 308 -6.28 9.04 -16.86
C ASP A 308 -5.80 9.19 -15.40
N THR A 309 -4.50 9.18 -15.17
CA THR A 309 -3.90 9.28 -13.83
C THR A 309 -4.30 10.57 -13.12
N HIS A 310 -4.41 11.69 -13.83
CA HIS A 310 -4.80 12.98 -13.24
C HIS A 310 -6.30 13.01 -12.88
N ASN A 311 -7.16 12.54 -13.77
CA ASN A 311 -8.59 12.44 -13.51
C ASN A 311 -8.89 11.49 -12.33
N LEU A 312 -8.16 10.36 -12.25
CA LEU A 312 -8.25 9.46 -11.09
C LEU A 312 -7.77 10.16 -9.82
N ALA A 313 -6.63 10.85 -9.85
CA ALA A 313 -6.13 11.59 -8.70
C ALA A 313 -7.14 12.63 -8.21
N THR A 314 -7.82 13.34 -9.12
CA THR A 314 -8.84 14.32 -8.78
C THR A 314 -9.99 13.72 -7.96
N VAL A 315 -10.43 12.51 -8.29
CA VAL A 315 -11.54 11.86 -7.57
C VAL A 315 -11.10 11.04 -6.36
N ILE A 316 -9.84 10.60 -6.33
CA ILE A 316 -9.30 9.76 -5.24
C ILE A 316 -8.68 10.59 -4.12
N ALA A 317 -7.97 11.68 -4.43
CA ALA A 317 -7.28 12.49 -3.42
C ALA A 317 -8.18 12.90 -2.25
N PRO A 318 -9.42 13.37 -2.45
CA PRO A 318 -10.30 13.73 -1.34
C PRO A 318 -10.65 12.57 -0.40
N ASN A 319 -10.37 11.32 -0.78
CA ASN A 319 -10.67 10.12 0.01
C ASN A 319 -9.46 9.54 0.73
N ILE A 320 -8.22 9.88 0.31
CA ILE A 320 -6.99 9.31 0.88
C ILE A 320 -6.02 10.35 1.42
N LEU A 321 -6.14 11.62 1.01
CA LEU A 321 -5.33 12.73 1.49
C LEU A 321 -6.24 13.93 1.83
N PHE A 322 -6.71 13.99 3.04
CA PHE A 322 -7.55 15.07 3.54
C PHE A 322 -7.22 15.39 5.00
N THR A 323 -7.72 16.49 5.51
CA THR A 323 -7.57 16.91 6.90
C THR A 323 -8.89 17.44 7.44
N ASN A 324 -9.07 17.32 8.77
CA ASN A 324 -10.21 17.88 9.49
C ASN A 324 -10.01 19.38 9.82
N ALA A 325 -8.81 19.91 9.61
CA ALA A 325 -8.52 21.33 9.76
C ALA A 325 -9.02 22.12 8.54
N LYS A 326 -9.35 23.40 8.74
CA LYS A 326 -9.59 24.32 7.61
C LYS A 326 -8.25 24.51 6.89
N THR A 327 -8.18 24.05 5.66
CA THR A 327 -7.02 24.24 4.78
C THR A 327 -7.28 25.30 3.73
N PRO A 328 -6.25 25.99 3.24
CA PRO A 328 -6.35 26.82 2.04
C PRO A 328 -6.87 26.00 0.85
N VAL A 329 -7.60 26.65 -0.05
CA VAL A 329 -8.12 26.01 -1.27
C VAL A 329 -6.98 25.43 -2.11
N ASP A 330 -5.85 26.12 -2.15
CA ASP A 330 -4.65 25.69 -2.90
C ASP A 330 -4.10 24.34 -2.41
N ASP A 331 -4.22 24.03 -1.12
CA ASP A 331 -3.76 22.75 -0.58
C ASP A 331 -4.56 21.55 -1.12
N ASN A 332 -5.82 21.75 -1.54
CA ASN A 332 -6.61 20.70 -2.20
C ASN A 332 -6.07 20.38 -3.61
N PHE A 333 -5.64 21.41 -4.36
CA PHE A 333 -5.00 21.18 -5.66
C PHE A 333 -3.65 20.47 -5.48
N LEU A 334 -2.86 20.88 -4.49
CA LEU A 334 -1.60 20.22 -4.17
C LEU A 334 -1.82 18.76 -3.74
N ALA A 335 -2.88 18.46 -3.01
CA ALA A 335 -3.23 17.09 -2.64
C ALA A 335 -3.56 16.23 -3.87
N ILE A 336 -4.23 16.77 -4.88
CA ILE A 336 -4.48 16.09 -6.16
C ILE A 336 -3.15 15.78 -6.86
N GLU A 337 -2.25 16.77 -6.95
CA GLU A 337 -0.94 16.60 -7.59
C GLU A 337 -0.05 15.59 -6.84
N VAL A 338 -0.10 15.54 -5.50
CA VAL A 338 0.55 14.49 -4.71
C VAL A 338 0.04 13.12 -5.15
N VAL A 339 -1.27 12.90 -5.14
CA VAL A 339 -1.88 11.62 -5.49
C VAL A 339 -1.63 11.25 -6.95
N HIS A 340 -1.66 12.23 -7.86
CA HIS A 340 -1.29 12.04 -9.26
C HIS A 340 0.14 11.48 -9.38
N THR A 341 1.12 12.13 -8.73
CA THR A 341 2.51 11.67 -8.73
C THR A 341 2.66 10.26 -8.14
N LEU A 342 1.92 9.93 -7.06
CA LEU A 342 1.96 8.61 -6.45
C LEU A 342 1.39 7.51 -7.36
N ILE A 343 0.35 7.81 -8.14
CA ILE A 343 -0.24 6.86 -9.10
C ILE A 343 0.69 6.70 -10.31
N GLU A 344 1.17 7.80 -10.87
CA GLU A 344 1.98 7.81 -12.09
C GLU A 344 3.34 7.11 -11.90
N TYR A 345 4.01 7.38 -10.78
CA TYR A 345 5.32 6.82 -10.45
C TYR A 345 5.25 5.72 -9.38
N ASN A 346 4.16 4.96 -9.33
CA ASN A 346 3.89 4.00 -8.24
C ASN A 346 5.01 2.95 -8.06
N ASP A 347 5.64 2.49 -9.12
CA ASP A 347 6.77 1.56 -9.10
C ASP A 347 7.98 2.15 -8.36
N GLN A 348 8.32 3.41 -8.65
CA GLN A 348 9.44 4.11 -8.03
C GLN A 348 9.15 4.47 -6.56
N MET A 349 7.87 4.72 -6.22
CA MET A 349 7.44 5.04 -4.87
C MET A 349 7.48 3.84 -3.92
N CYS A 350 7.41 2.62 -4.46
CA CYS A 350 7.44 1.36 -3.70
C CYS A 350 8.84 0.72 -3.62
N GLU A 351 9.80 1.20 -4.41
CA GLU A 351 11.17 0.69 -4.44
C GLU A 351 12.02 1.29 -3.31
N VAL A 352 12.61 0.44 -2.48
CA VAL A 352 13.52 0.82 -1.41
C VAL A 352 14.94 0.40 -1.77
N GLY A 353 15.66 1.27 -2.50
CA GLY A 353 17.08 1.05 -2.77
C GLY A 353 17.94 1.59 -1.62
N LEU A 354 18.61 0.75 -0.85
CA LEU A 354 19.64 1.21 0.11
C LEU A 354 20.72 2.05 -0.59
N SER A 355 21.00 1.78 -1.86
CA SER A 355 21.89 2.60 -2.70
C SER A 355 21.35 4.01 -2.98
N LYS A 356 20.02 4.19 -3.01
CA LYS A 356 19.40 5.52 -3.16
C LYS A 356 19.51 6.38 -1.89
N PHE A 357 19.79 5.76 -0.74
CA PHE A 357 20.04 6.45 0.54
C PHE A 357 21.51 6.71 0.79
N SER A 358 22.41 6.12 0.00
CA SER A 358 23.85 6.23 0.16
C SER A 358 24.37 7.54 -0.42
N SER A 359 24.27 8.62 0.35
CA SER A 359 25.35 9.62 0.33
C SER A 359 26.48 9.03 1.20
N PRO A 360 27.73 8.91 0.72
CA PRO A 360 28.82 8.28 1.49
C PRO A 360 29.08 8.93 2.87
N LYS A 361 28.55 10.12 3.12
CA LYS A 361 28.67 10.88 4.37
C LYS A 361 27.62 10.51 5.44
N LEU A 362 26.54 9.81 5.09
CA LEU A 362 25.45 9.49 6.04
C LEU A 362 25.70 8.18 6.79
N ILE A 363 26.41 7.22 6.19
CA ILE A 363 26.65 5.91 6.82
C ILE A 363 27.74 5.99 7.89
N THR A 364 28.71 6.89 7.75
CA THR A 364 29.84 7.03 8.71
C THR A 364 29.49 7.73 10.01
N ASN A 365 28.30 8.34 10.12
CA ASN A 365 27.88 9.05 11.34
C ASN A 365 26.77 8.35 12.15
N VAL A 366 26.36 7.15 11.75
CA VAL A 366 25.29 6.39 12.42
C VAL A 366 25.80 5.09 13.06
N PHE A 367 27.12 4.75 12.86
CA PHE A 367 27.79 3.64 13.53
C PHE A 367 29.05 4.14 14.25
#